data_645df8844e9aa6810e8fcf78ae553cdb
#
_entry.id   645df8844e9aa6810e8fcf78ae553cdb
#
_cell.length_a   1.000
_cell.length_b   1.000
_cell.length_c   1.000
_cell.angle_alpha   90.00
_cell.angle_beta   90.00
_cell.angle_gamma   90.00
#
_symmetry.space_group_name_H-M   'P 1'
#
loop_
_entity.id
_entity.type
_entity.pdbx_description
1 polymer ?
#
loop_
_entity_poly.entity_id
_entity_poly.type
_entity_poly.pdbx_seq_one_letter_code
_entity_poly.pdbx_strand_id
1 'polypeptide(L)'
;RSTAVGGKGTEIAGVLLEKGIHVIQEHPVHYNDIVKLLKVAKENNCVYQVNSFYPNVKNVQEFIVKSNKLLKKSRPTYIDATCSTQALFPMISILGKALSGFHTWKLQTIDSVNSKFPFKVLSGEIRGIPAIVKIQNQLDPKDPDNNGFLLHRIVLGTTEGSLCLDNSNGLVIWNPQMYVPHAEGVLDMYGNNSYVELPV
;
A
#
# COMPACT_ATOMS: atom_id res chain seq x y z
N ARG A 1 6.66 -21.93 4.93
CA ARG A 1 5.30 -21.31 4.86
C ARG A 1 4.42 -21.81 6.02
N SER A 2 4.88 -21.60 7.25
CA SER A 2 4.18 -22.11 8.45
C SER A 2 2.87 -21.36 8.78
N THR A 3 2.59 -20.26 8.10
CA THR A 3 1.38 -19.44 8.34
C THR A 3 0.46 -19.36 7.11
N ALA A 4 1.00 -19.31 5.90
CA ALA A 4 0.22 -19.09 4.67
C ALA A 4 -0.76 -20.24 4.33
N VAL A 5 -0.52 -21.44 4.85
CA VAL A 5 -1.37 -22.63 4.65
C VAL A 5 -1.96 -23.17 5.96
N GLY A 6 -2.15 -22.31 6.97
CA GLY A 6 -2.69 -22.73 8.27
C GLY A 6 -1.71 -23.53 9.13
N GLY A 7 -0.40 -23.32 8.96
CA GLY A 7 0.63 -24.01 9.77
C GLY A 7 0.80 -23.43 11.18
N LYS A 8 1.67 -24.06 11.97
CA LYS A 8 1.90 -23.75 13.40
C LYS A 8 2.69 -22.47 13.68
N GLY A 9 2.80 -21.55 12.74
CA GLY A 9 3.61 -20.33 12.88
C GLY A 9 3.24 -19.48 14.09
N THR A 10 1.95 -19.29 14.32
CA THR A 10 1.43 -18.53 15.48
C THR A 10 1.71 -19.23 16.80
N GLU A 11 1.54 -20.57 16.86
CA GLU A 11 1.84 -21.37 18.06
C GLU A 11 3.33 -21.30 18.40
N ILE A 12 4.20 -21.48 17.41
CA ILE A 12 5.67 -21.39 17.59
C ILE A 12 6.05 -20.00 18.08
N ALA A 13 5.49 -18.94 17.47
CA ALA A 13 5.74 -17.56 17.88
C ALA A 13 5.36 -17.35 19.36
N GLY A 14 4.19 -17.87 19.79
CA GLY A 14 3.75 -17.80 21.19
C GLY A 14 4.73 -18.44 22.14
N VAL A 15 5.14 -19.68 21.87
CA VAL A 15 6.12 -20.43 22.70
C VAL A 15 7.46 -19.70 22.82
N LEU A 16 7.94 -19.08 21.73
CA LEU A 16 9.19 -18.32 21.74
C LEU A 16 9.07 -17.05 22.57
N LEU A 17 7.97 -16.31 22.44
CA LEU A 17 7.71 -15.11 23.22
C LEU A 17 7.59 -15.41 24.73
N GLU A 18 6.91 -16.51 25.11
CA GLU A 18 6.81 -16.97 26.50
C GLU A 18 8.17 -17.32 27.10
N LYS A 19 9.15 -17.69 26.26
CA LYS A 19 10.55 -17.95 26.67
C LYS A 19 11.43 -16.69 26.66
N GLY A 20 10.88 -15.52 26.47
CA GLY A 20 11.65 -14.28 26.45
C GLY A 20 12.40 -14.02 25.13
N ILE A 21 12.01 -14.68 24.02
CA ILE A 21 12.67 -14.55 22.71
C ILE A 21 11.87 -13.59 21.82
N HIS A 22 12.54 -12.58 21.26
CA HIS A 22 11.96 -11.68 20.26
C HIS A 22 11.60 -12.42 18.98
N VAL A 23 10.46 -12.12 18.38
CA VAL A 23 9.96 -12.84 17.20
C VAL A 23 9.62 -11.89 16.06
N ILE A 24 10.12 -12.19 14.87
CA ILE A 24 9.65 -11.65 13.60
C ILE A 24 8.94 -12.78 12.86
N GLN A 25 7.64 -12.62 12.62
CA GLN A 25 6.81 -13.60 11.93
C GLN A 25 6.48 -13.11 10.53
N GLU A 26 6.65 -13.96 9.53
CA GLU A 26 6.26 -13.64 8.15
C GLU A 26 4.73 -13.64 8.00
N HIS A 27 4.21 -12.68 7.23
CA HIS A 27 2.79 -12.66 6.87
C HIS A 27 2.43 -13.79 5.89
N PRO A 28 1.13 -14.15 5.79
CA PRO A 28 -0.02 -13.61 6.48
C PRO A 28 -0.17 -14.14 7.91
N VAL A 29 -0.65 -13.29 8.81
CA VAL A 29 -1.03 -13.68 10.18
C VAL A 29 -2.42 -13.12 10.44
N HIS A 30 -3.30 -13.94 11.03
CA HIS A 30 -4.66 -13.51 11.33
C HIS A 30 -4.66 -12.39 12.39
N TYR A 31 -5.55 -11.41 12.25
CA TYR A 31 -5.63 -10.26 13.15
C TYR A 31 -5.71 -10.64 14.64
N ASN A 32 -6.58 -11.60 14.99
CA ASN A 32 -6.72 -12.05 16.38
C ASN A 32 -5.43 -12.65 16.94
N ASP A 33 -4.66 -13.35 16.10
CA ASP A 33 -3.37 -13.91 16.47
C ASP A 33 -2.33 -12.82 16.71
N ILE A 34 -2.31 -11.78 15.86
CA ILE A 34 -1.43 -10.63 16.06
C ILE A 34 -1.72 -9.96 17.40
N VAL A 35 -3.00 -9.70 17.71
CA VAL A 35 -3.40 -9.08 18.99
C VAL A 35 -2.98 -9.95 20.18
N LYS A 36 -3.20 -11.27 20.09
CA LYS A 36 -2.78 -12.22 21.13
C LYS A 36 -1.27 -12.21 21.34
N LEU A 37 -0.49 -12.33 20.25
CA LEU A 37 0.97 -12.39 20.33
C LEU A 37 1.60 -11.06 20.79
N LEU A 38 1.00 -9.91 20.46
CA LEU A 38 1.43 -8.62 20.98
C LEU A 38 1.25 -8.53 22.51
N LYS A 39 0.17 -9.12 23.07
CA LYS A 39 -0.02 -9.19 24.52
C LYS A 39 1.04 -10.07 25.17
N VAL A 40 1.25 -11.28 24.65
CA VAL A 40 2.28 -12.22 25.15
C VAL A 40 3.67 -11.57 25.07
N ALA A 41 4.00 -10.90 23.98
CA ALA A 41 5.26 -10.18 23.83
C ALA A 41 5.44 -9.11 24.92
N LYS A 42 4.41 -8.30 25.17
CA LYS A 42 4.43 -7.27 26.20
C LYS A 42 4.63 -7.85 27.61
N GLU A 43 3.92 -8.92 27.93
CA GLU A 43 3.99 -9.61 29.24
C GLU A 43 5.38 -10.20 29.51
N ASN A 44 6.10 -10.60 28.46
CA ASN A 44 7.43 -11.20 28.56
C ASN A 44 8.58 -10.24 28.16
N ASN A 45 8.32 -8.93 28.06
CA ASN A 45 9.28 -7.91 27.64
C ASN A 45 9.97 -8.23 26.30
N CYS A 46 9.23 -8.81 25.38
CA CYS A 46 9.68 -9.18 24.04
C CYS A 46 9.14 -8.24 22.96
N VAL A 47 9.81 -8.25 21.82
CA VAL A 47 9.31 -7.61 20.58
C VAL A 47 8.68 -8.69 19.72
N TYR A 48 7.45 -8.44 19.28
CA TYR A 48 6.78 -9.20 18.24
C TYR A 48 6.49 -8.30 17.05
N GLN A 49 6.87 -8.72 15.86
CA GLN A 49 6.64 -7.99 14.63
C GLN A 49 6.16 -8.94 13.52
N VAL A 50 5.11 -8.55 12.81
CA VAL A 50 4.75 -9.20 11.54
C VAL A 50 5.56 -8.55 10.43
N ASN A 51 6.35 -9.35 9.72
CA ASN A 51 7.18 -8.88 8.62
C ASN A 51 6.39 -8.83 7.32
N SER A 52 6.69 -7.82 6.53
CA SER A 52 6.29 -7.71 5.12
C SER A 52 7.53 -7.45 4.28
N PHE A 53 7.85 -8.35 3.36
CA PHE A 53 9.02 -8.22 2.49
C PHE A 53 8.93 -7.00 1.56
N TYR A 54 7.77 -6.76 0.99
CA TYR A 54 7.58 -5.79 -0.09
C TYR A 54 7.93 -4.34 0.23
N PRO A 55 7.68 -3.79 1.44
CA PRO A 55 8.15 -2.46 1.79
C PRO A 55 9.67 -2.28 1.75
N ASN A 56 10.43 -3.39 1.71
CA ASN A 56 11.89 -3.38 1.67
C ASN A 56 12.46 -3.60 0.25
N VAL A 57 11.61 -3.81 -0.75
CA VAL A 57 12.02 -3.86 -2.17
C VAL A 57 12.46 -2.46 -2.61
N LYS A 58 13.57 -2.36 -3.35
CA LYS A 58 14.21 -1.10 -3.74
C LYS A 58 13.25 -0.08 -4.32
N ASN A 59 12.44 -0.46 -5.31
CA ASN A 59 11.52 0.46 -5.97
C ASN A 59 10.38 0.91 -5.04
N VAL A 60 9.92 0.03 -4.15
CA VAL A 60 8.93 0.36 -3.13
C VAL A 60 9.51 1.32 -2.09
N GLN A 61 10.76 1.11 -1.66
CA GLN A 61 11.46 2.05 -0.78
C GLN A 61 11.62 3.42 -1.43
N GLU A 62 11.97 3.47 -2.72
CA GLU A 62 12.06 4.71 -3.48
C GLU A 62 10.72 5.44 -3.50
N PHE A 63 9.62 4.73 -3.79
CA PHE A 63 8.27 5.28 -3.72
C PHE A 63 7.95 5.85 -2.33
N ILE A 64 8.22 5.09 -1.26
CA ILE A 64 7.97 5.50 0.13
C ILE A 64 8.77 6.78 0.46
N VAL A 65 10.05 6.82 0.14
CA VAL A 65 10.92 7.97 0.42
C VAL A 65 10.46 9.20 -0.36
N LYS A 66 10.15 9.05 -1.65
CA LYS A 66 9.66 10.15 -2.50
C LYS A 66 8.29 10.63 -2.05
N SER A 67 7.37 9.73 -1.67
CA SER A 67 6.06 10.09 -1.11
C SER A 67 6.20 10.93 0.16
N ASN A 68 7.05 10.51 1.10
CA ASN A 68 7.28 11.25 2.34
C ASN A 68 7.87 12.66 2.09
N LYS A 69 8.75 12.80 1.11
CA LYS A 69 9.30 14.10 0.72
C LYS A 69 8.26 14.99 0.04
N LEU A 70 7.51 14.39 -0.89
CA LEU A 70 6.44 15.07 -1.64
C LEU A 70 5.37 15.63 -0.71
N LEU A 71 4.88 14.83 0.25
CA LEU A 71 3.84 15.22 1.20
C LEU A 71 4.26 16.31 2.20
N LYS A 72 5.57 16.62 2.32
CA LYS A 72 6.05 17.78 3.09
C LYS A 72 5.93 19.09 2.33
N LYS A 73 5.83 19.04 1.00
CA LYS A 73 5.83 20.19 0.12
C LYS A 73 4.50 20.41 -0.60
N SER A 74 3.78 19.32 -0.88
CA SER A 74 2.58 19.34 -1.70
C SER A 74 1.40 18.71 -0.97
N ARG A 75 0.21 19.28 -1.17
CA ARG A 75 -1.02 18.78 -0.56
C ARG A 75 -1.48 17.50 -1.28
N PRO A 76 -1.75 16.39 -0.57
CA PRO A 76 -2.32 15.20 -1.19
C PRO A 76 -3.77 15.45 -1.62
N THR A 77 -4.16 14.92 -2.78
CA THR A 77 -5.47 15.08 -3.39
C THR A 77 -6.24 13.78 -3.51
N TYR A 78 -5.56 12.68 -3.83
CA TYR A 78 -6.18 11.35 -3.92
C TYR A 78 -5.17 10.21 -3.79
N ILE A 79 -5.70 9.03 -3.52
CA ILE A 79 -4.98 7.75 -3.54
C ILE A 79 -5.74 6.80 -4.47
N ASP A 80 -5.05 6.19 -5.43
CA ASP A 80 -5.53 5.04 -6.21
C ASP A 80 -4.58 3.86 -5.97
N ALA A 81 -5.07 2.81 -5.32
CA ALA A 81 -4.27 1.65 -5.00
C ALA A 81 -4.90 0.37 -5.55
N THR A 82 -4.09 -0.50 -6.12
CA THR A 82 -4.53 -1.77 -6.68
C THR A 82 -3.58 -2.88 -6.26
N CYS A 83 -4.13 -4.02 -5.81
CA CYS A 83 -3.33 -5.21 -5.50
C CYS A 83 -4.12 -6.50 -5.70
N SER A 84 -3.44 -7.63 -5.67
CA SER A 84 -4.08 -8.93 -5.43
C SER A 84 -4.40 -9.10 -3.94
N THR A 85 -5.35 -9.96 -3.60
CA THR A 85 -5.74 -10.23 -2.20
C THR A 85 -4.54 -10.70 -1.37
N GLN A 86 -3.66 -11.54 -1.93
CA GLN A 86 -2.46 -12.04 -1.24
C GLN A 86 -1.49 -10.91 -0.87
N ALA A 87 -1.51 -9.82 -1.63
CA ALA A 87 -0.65 -8.65 -1.44
C ALA A 87 -1.30 -7.51 -0.64
N LEU A 88 -2.51 -7.72 -0.09
CA LEU A 88 -3.25 -6.65 0.60
C LEU A 88 -2.53 -6.19 1.88
N PHE A 89 -2.03 -7.10 2.71
CA PHE A 89 -1.30 -6.74 3.93
C PHE A 89 -0.04 -5.91 3.63
N PRO A 90 0.84 -6.35 2.70
CA PRO A 90 1.95 -5.52 2.23
C PRO A 90 1.52 -4.15 1.69
N MET A 91 0.42 -4.06 0.93
CA MET A 91 -0.07 -2.77 0.42
C MET A 91 -0.42 -1.81 1.56
N ILE A 92 -1.13 -2.28 2.58
CA ILE A 92 -1.42 -1.47 3.78
C ILE A 92 -0.12 -1.01 4.46
N SER A 93 0.88 -1.88 4.54
CA SER A 93 2.18 -1.54 5.10
C SER A 93 2.92 -0.49 4.26
N ILE A 94 2.89 -0.59 2.92
CA ILE A 94 3.49 0.39 2.01
C ILE A 94 2.79 1.74 2.15
N LEU A 95 1.45 1.76 2.10
CA LEU A 95 0.66 2.99 2.27
C LEU A 95 0.93 3.63 3.64
N GLY A 96 0.94 2.83 4.71
CA GLY A 96 1.25 3.33 6.06
C GLY A 96 2.61 4.02 6.14
N LYS A 97 3.63 3.46 5.50
CA LYS A 97 4.97 4.06 5.44
C LYS A 97 5.02 5.28 4.52
N ALA A 98 4.37 5.25 3.36
CA ALA A 98 4.34 6.34 2.40
C ALA A 98 3.58 7.58 2.94
N LEU A 99 2.55 7.35 3.74
CA LEU A 99 1.73 8.41 4.35
C LEU A 99 2.17 8.81 5.77
N SER A 100 3.26 8.23 6.30
CA SER A 100 3.70 8.42 7.68
C SER A 100 2.63 8.04 8.72
N GLY A 101 1.90 6.95 8.47
CA GLY A 101 0.86 6.39 9.32
C GLY A 101 -0.39 5.97 8.53
N PHE A 102 -1.23 5.15 9.16
CA PHE A 102 -2.50 4.67 8.58
C PHE A 102 -3.69 4.91 9.52
N HIS A 103 -3.59 5.92 10.39
CA HIS A 103 -4.66 6.27 11.31
C HIS A 103 -5.79 6.98 10.59
N THR A 104 -7.02 6.69 10.99
CA THR A 104 -8.26 7.22 10.40
C THR A 104 -8.43 6.83 8.94
N TRP A 105 -9.15 5.76 8.72
CA TRP A 105 -9.60 5.35 7.39
C TRP A 105 -11.09 5.03 7.43
N LYS A 106 -11.76 5.34 6.34
CA LYS A 106 -13.15 4.97 6.07
C LYS A 106 -13.22 4.50 4.63
N LEU A 107 -13.44 3.21 4.41
CA LEU A 107 -13.58 2.63 3.09
C LEU A 107 -14.87 1.81 3.02
N GLN A 108 -15.65 2.00 1.96
CA GLN A 108 -16.87 1.28 1.70
C GLN A 108 -16.74 0.53 0.38
N THR A 109 -17.35 -0.65 0.29
CA THR A 109 -17.42 -1.39 -0.97
C THR A 109 -18.33 -0.66 -1.96
N ILE A 110 -17.86 -0.55 -3.19
CA ILE A 110 -18.68 -0.14 -4.33
C ILE A 110 -19.05 -1.39 -5.10
N ASP A 111 -20.34 -1.61 -5.30
CA ASP A 111 -20.82 -2.75 -6.08
C ASP A 111 -20.50 -2.56 -7.57
N SER A 112 -19.96 -3.60 -8.17
CA SER A 112 -19.75 -3.63 -9.61
C SER A 112 -21.03 -4.03 -10.32
N VAL A 113 -21.39 -3.29 -11.37
CA VAL A 113 -22.50 -3.64 -12.26
C VAL A 113 -22.21 -4.93 -13.03
N ASN A 114 -20.93 -5.22 -13.29
CA ASN A 114 -20.50 -6.44 -13.98
C ASN A 114 -19.94 -7.45 -12.98
N SER A 115 -20.64 -8.58 -12.78
CA SER A 115 -20.22 -9.66 -11.89
C SER A 115 -18.89 -10.33 -12.28
N LYS A 116 -18.44 -10.16 -13.53
CA LYS A 116 -17.15 -10.68 -14.02
C LYS A 116 -15.98 -9.72 -13.76
N PHE A 117 -16.26 -8.53 -13.21
CA PHE A 117 -15.20 -7.58 -12.89
C PHE A 117 -14.25 -8.17 -11.83
N PRO A 118 -12.94 -8.29 -12.12
CA PRO A 118 -12.05 -9.08 -11.28
C PRO A 118 -11.63 -8.40 -9.97
N PHE A 119 -12.02 -7.14 -9.76
CA PHE A 119 -11.65 -6.39 -8.59
C PHE A 119 -12.84 -6.07 -7.70
N LYS A 120 -12.68 -6.30 -6.40
CA LYS A 120 -13.49 -5.64 -5.39
C LYS A 120 -13.00 -4.20 -5.25
N VAL A 121 -13.90 -3.24 -5.39
CA VAL A 121 -13.57 -1.82 -5.30
C VAL A 121 -14.03 -1.28 -3.94
N LEU A 122 -13.12 -0.60 -3.25
CA LEU A 122 -13.40 0.16 -2.05
C LEU A 122 -13.19 1.64 -2.34
N SER A 123 -14.10 2.49 -1.89
CA SER A 123 -13.96 3.95 -1.99
C SER A 123 -14.18 4.61 -0.64
N GLY A 124 -13.53 5.73 -0.43
CA GLY A 124 -13.65 6.52 0.79
C GLY A 124 -12.43 7.38 1.03
N GLU A 125 -11.87 7.31 2.20
CA GLU A 125 -10.71 8.11 2.59
C GLU A 125 -9.71 7.34 3.44
N ILE A 126 -8.43 7.69 3.30
CA ILE A 126 -7.32 7.25 4.15
C ILE A 126 -6.61 8.51 4.63
N ARG A 127 -6.59 8.75 5.96
CA ARG A 127 -6.05 9.97 6.58
C ARG A 127 -6.69 11.26 6.04
N GLY A 128 -7.99 11.22 5.74
CA GLY A 128 -8.71 12.34 5.13
C GLY A 128 -8.38 12.59 3.65
N ILE A 129 -7.58 11.73 3.02
CA ILE A 129 -7.29 11.79 1.58
C ILE A 129 -8.28 10.89 0.85
N PRO A 130 -9.04 11.40 -0.13
CA PRO A 130 -9.92 10.58 -0.97
C PRO A 130 -9.17 9.37 -1.55
N ALA A 131 -9.76 8.19 -1.45
CA ALA A 131 -9.08 6.96 -1.84
C ALA A 131 -9.99 5.99 -2.59
N ILE A 132 -9.44 5.34 -3.61
CA ILE A 132 -9.98 4.16 -4.25
C ILE A 132 -8.98 3.02 -4.08
N VAL A 133 -9.47 1.87 -3.59
CA VAL A 133 -8.66 0.66 -3.43
C VAL A 133 -9.31 -0.47 -4.21
N LYS A 134 -8.58 -1.05 -5.15
CA LYS A 134 -9.02 -2.15 -6.01
C LYS A 134 -8.28 -3.43 -5.61
N ILE A 135 -9.02 -4.45 -5.19
CA ILE A 135 -8.46 -5.70 -4.71
C ILE A 135 -8.92 -6.82 -5.64
N GLN A 136 -8.00 -7.44 -6.35
CA GLN A 136 -8.29 -8.63 -7.12
C GLN A 136 -8.61 -9.78 -6.15
N ASN A 137 -9.86 -10.23 -6.15
CA ASN A 137 -10.35 -11.26 -5.23
C ASN A 137 -10.72 -12.56 -5.96
N GLN A 138 -9.95 -12.90 -6.97
CA GLN A 138 -10.07 -14.17 -7.71
C GLN A 138 -8.89 -15.05 -7.29
N LEU A 139 -9.13 -15.91 -6.30
CA LEU A 139 -8.16 -16.90 -5.85
C LEU A 139 -8.56 -18.27 -6.37
N ASP A 140 -7.61 -19.00 -6.92
CA ASP A 140 -7.77 -20.43 -7.14
C ASP A 140 -7.38 -21.17 -5.85
N PRO A 141 -8.32 -21.87 -5.18
CA PRO A 141 -7.98 -22.62 -3.96
C PRO A 141 -6.93 -23.71 -4.17
N LYS A 142 -6.76 -24.18 -5.42
CA LYS A 142 -5.75 -25.19 -5.77
C LYS A 142 -4.37 -24.59 -6.00
N ASP A 143 -4.30 -23.30 -6.31
CA ASP A 143 -3.07 -22.58 -6.59
C ASP A 143 -3.16 -21.14 -6.03
N PRO A 144 -3.20 -20.98 -4.71
CA PRO A 144 -3.46 -19.70 -4.06
C PRO A 144 -2.32 -18.69 -4.18
N ASP A 145 -1.15 -19.11 -4.59
CA ASP A 145 0.04 -18.25 -4.73
C ASP A 145 0.16 -17.63 -6.13
N ASN A 146 -0.58 -18.15 -7.10
CA ASN A 146 -0.54 -17.70 -8.48
C ASN A 146 -1.83 -16.95 -8.86
N ASN A 147 -1.97 -16.62 -10.14
CA ASN A 147 -3.14 -15.92 -10.72
C ASN A 147 -3.36 -14.47 -10.23
N GLY A 148 -2.41 -13.89 -9.52
CA GLY A 148 -2.41 -12.45 -9.21
C GLY A 148 -2.04 -11.62 -10.45
N PHE A 149 -2.88 -10.67 -10.85
CA PHE A 149 -2.60 -9.78 -12.00
C PHE A 149 -1.45 -8.83 -11.70
N LEU A 150 -1.29 -8.43 -10.44
CA LEU A 150 -0.22 -7.54 -10.00
C LEU A 150 -0.01 -7.70 -8.49
N LEU A 151 1.16 -7.29 -8.02
CA LEU A 151 1.43 -7.21 -6.58
C LEU A 151 0.84 -5.91 -6.01
N HIS A 152 1.45 -4.77 -6.33
CA HIS A 152 1.02 -3.46 -5.82
C HIS A 152 1.18 -2.41 -6.91
N ARG A 153 0.12 -1.67 -7.19
CA ARG A 153 0.16 -0.43 -7.92
C ARG A 153 -0.45 0.65 -7.05
N ILE A 154 0.27 1.75 -6.84
CA ILE A 154 -0.17 2.82 -5.94
C ILE A 154 0.10 4.16 -6.62
N VAL A 155 -0.92 4.99 -6.71
CA VAL A 155 -0.80 6.38 -7.16
C VAL A 155 -1.13 7.29 -6.00
N LEU A 156 -0.22 8.20 -5.69
CA LEU A 156 -0.41 9.29 -4.75
C LEU A 156 -0.50 10.60 -5.55
N GLY A 157 -1.73 11.12 -5.68
CA GLY A 157 -1.99 12.41 -6.30
C GLY A 157 -1.75 13.57 -5.34
N THR A 158 -1.21 14.65 -5.88
CA THR A 158 -1.01 15.91 -5.17
C THR A 158 -1.47 17.08 -6.04
N THR A 159 -1.40 18.30 -5.51
CA THR A 159 -1.69 19.53 -6.27
C THR A 159 -0.72 19.79 -7.43
N GLU A 160 0.41 19.10 -7.49
CA GLU A 160 1.47 19.34 -8.46
C GLU A 160 1.66 18.21 -9.45
N GLY A 161 0.96 17.10 -9.21
CA GLY A 161 1.05 15.92 -10.04
C GLY A 161 0.83 14.64 -9.25
N SER A 162 1.20 13.51 -9.81
CA SER A 162 1.05 12.22 -9.15
C SER A 162 2.30 11.38 -9.19
N LEU A 163 2.63 10.79 -8.04
CA LEU A 163 3.70 9.80 -7.91
C LEU A 163 3.09 8.40 -7.99
N CYS A 164 3.55 7.61 -8.93
CA CYS A 164 3.04 6.26 -9.19
C CYS A 164 4.13 5.22 -8.91
N LEU A 165 3.82 4.25 -8.07
CA LEU A 165 4.47 2.94 -8.06
C LEU A 165 3.70 2.05 -9.03
N ASP A 166 4.24 1.77 -10.20
CA ASP A 166 3.56 1.00 -11.24
C ASP A 166 3.36 -0.47 -10.82
N ASN A 167 4.40 -1.06 -10.24
CA ASN A 167 4.36 -2.38 -9.60
C ASN A 167 5.49 -2.45 -8.56
N SER A 168 5.43 -3.39 -7.61
CA SER A 168 6.49 -3.59 -6.62
C SER A 168 7.87 -3.78 -7.24
N ASN A 169 7.95 -4.45 -8.39
CA ASN A 169 9.19 -4.65 -9.17
C ASN A 169 9.26 -3.71 -10.39
N GLY A 170 8.31 -2.78 -10.53
CA GLY A 170 8.21 -1.85 -11.63
C GLY A 170 8.86 -0.50 -11.34
N LEU A 171 8.45 0.49 -12.11
CA LEU A 171 9.00 1.84 -12.03
C LEU A 171 8.29 2.69 -10.98
N VAL A 172 9.01 3.68 -10.47
CA VAL A 172 8.44 4.83 -9.76
C VAL A 172 8.39 5.99 -10.72
N ILE A 173 7.17 6.43 -11.08
CA ILE A 173 6.92 7.40 -12.14
C ILE A 173 6.34 8.66 -11.52
N TRP A 174 6.87 9.82 -11.89
CA TRP A 174 6.26 11.11 -11.64
C TRP A 174 5.49 11.57 -12.87
N ASN A 175 4.21 11.87 -12.69
CA ASN A 175 3.36 12.48 -13.70
C ASN A 175 3.06 13.90 -13.23
N PRO A 176 3.67 14.93 -13.82
CA PRO A 176 3.41 16.30 -13.44
C PRO A 176 1.97 16.70 -13.76
N GLN A 177 1.42 17.64 -12.99
CA GLN A 177 0.14 18.25 -13.33
C GLN A 177 0.29 18.97 -14.67
N MET A 178 -0.70 18.79 -15.53
CA MET A 178 -0.73 19.54 -16.78
C MET A 178 -0.90 21.04 -16.46
N TYR A 179 0.01 21.84 -16.96
CA TYR A 179 -0.07 23.28 -16.92
C TYR A 179 0.00 23.83 -18.33
N VAL A 180 -1.00 24.58 -18.72
CA VAL A 180 -1.04 25.27 -20.02
C VAL A 180 -0.91 26.76 -19.75
N PRO A 181 0.23 27.38 -20.08
CA PRO A 181 0.42 28.83 -19.91
C PRO A 181 -0.56 29.59 -20.80
N HIS A 182 -1.12 30.67 -20.27
CA HIS A 182 -1.94 31.60 -20.98
C HIS A 182 -1.16 32.90 -21.18
N ALA A 183 -0.70 33.15 -22.38
CA ALA A 183 -0.12 34.43 -22.75
C ALA A 183 -1.20 35.22 -23.54
N GLU A 184 -1.61 36.38 -23.02
CA GLU A 184 -2.56 37.31 -23.70
C GLU A 184 -3.85 36.65 -24.20
N GLY A 185 -4.39 35.65 -23.46
CA GLY A 185 -5.65 34.96 -23.84
C GLY A 185 -5.51 33.87 -24.88
N VAL A 186 -4.29 33.55 -25.32
CA VAL A 186 -3.98 32.44 -26.24
C VAL A 186 -3.39 31.26 -25.46
N LEU A 187 -3.87 30.05 -25.74
CA LEU A 187 -3.31 28.81 -25.21
C LEU A 187 -1.96 28.53 -25.90
N ASP A 188 -0.86 28.60 -25.15
CA ASP A 188 0.43 28.15 -25.63
C ASP A 188 0.68 26.68 -25.21
N MET A 189 0.27 25.76 -26.10
CA MET A 189 0.45 24.32 -25.89
C MET A 189 1.90 23.85 -26.04
N TYR A 190 2.78 24.68 -26.55
CA TYR A 190 4.18 24.35 -26.87
C TYR A 190 5.19 25.19 -26.09
N GLY A 191 4.73 25.99 -25.14
CA GLY A 191 5.59 26.81 -24.28
C GLY A 191 6.52 25.98 -23.41
N ASN A 192 7.69 26.54 -23.10
CA ASN A 192 8.76 25.88 -22.34
C ASN A 192 8.40 25.49 -20.88
N ASN A 193 7.22 25.82 -20.38
CA ASN A 193 6.77 25.58 -19.00
C ASN A 193 5.45 24.81 -18.92
N SER A 194 5.22 23.87 -19.82
CA SER A 194 3.98 23.08 -19.86
C SER A 194 3.93 21.93 -18.86
N TYR A 195 4.91 21.79 -17.97
CA TYR A 195 4.97 20.72 -16.95
C TYR A 195 5.55 21.25 -15.63
N VAL A 196 5.23 20.55 -14.56
CA VAL A 196 5.79 20.79 -13.23
C VAL A 196 6.75 19.65 -12.89
N GLU A 197 7.98 20.00 -12.53
CA GLU A 197 8.96 19.00 -12.07
C GLU A 197 8.57 18.40 -10.71
N LEU A 198 9.03 17.18 -10.44
CA LEU A 198 8.86 16.58 -9.13
C LEU A 198 9.57 17.44 -8.06
N PRO A 199 8.85 17.97 -7.06
CA PRO A 199 9.39 18.93 -6.11
C PRO A 199 10.25 18.30 -4.98
N VAL A 200 11.06 17.28 -5.30
CA VAL A 200 11.87 16.50 -4.34
C VAL A 200 13.31 16.31 -4.79
#